data_f77c77005496eab5a4f4f3539502f652
#
_entry.id   f77c77005496eab5a4f4f3539502f652
#
_cell.length_a   1.000
_cell.length_b   1.000
_cell.length_c   1.000
_cell.angle_alpha   90.00
_cell.angle_beta   90.00
_cell.angle_gamma   90.00
#
_symmetry.space_group_name_H-M   'P 1'
#
loop_
_entity.id
_entity.type
_entity.pdbx_description
1 polymer ?
#
loop_
_entity_poly.entity_id
_entity_poly.type
_entity_poly.pdbx_seq_one_letter_code
_entity_poly.pdbx_strand_id
1 'polypeptide(L)'
;LSYFLLNSIPISLLAFAGAFGGWVLIDNKRDSRFSWRQLLMLLLLLWCAATTARADFPIDAAAKWAWVWKSLVFAIFLPLTLRTRLRIEALALVMILCASTIIVTGGLKTVFAGGGYGELNLMVEDNSGLYEGSTISMVAIAIIPLIFWLARYGTIFRPSRMVTLYAVALSGACLLIPIGTSTRTGLLCIILLAALVLWRSKKRIQYGLGIAALALVSIPFLPSAFTERMGTIQNYQGDQSASTRLEVWKWTLDYVKTHPLGGGFDAYRANRFEYDTLRTEGLPGHQRVYKEHIIEE
;
A
#
# COMPACT_ATOMS: atom_id res chain seq x y z
N LEU A 1 -26.85 7.63 -11.20
CA LEU A 1 -27.34 6.32 -11.74
C LEU A 1 -26.18 5.32 -11.91
N SER A 2 -25.03 5.73 -12.44
CA SER A 2 -23.84 4.86 -12.61
C SER A 2 -23.25 4.39 -11.27
N TYR A 3 -23.23 5.24 -10.25
CA TYR A 3 -22.77 4.91 -8.91
C TYR A 3 -23.63 3.83 -8.23
N PHE A 4 -24.95 3.95 -8.36
CA PHE A 4 -25.90 2.98 -7.79
C PHE A 4 -25.80 1.60 -8.47
N LEU A 5 -25.62 1.56 -9.79
CA LEU A 5 -25.47 0.32 -10.55
C LEU A 5 -24.15 -0.39 -10.25
N LEU A 6 -23.04 0.36 -10.13
CA LEU A 6 -21.72 -0.21 -9.87
C LEU A 6 -21.57 -0.74 -8.43
N ASN A 7 -22.22 -0.10 -7.46
CA ASN A 7 -22.16 -0.53 -6.05
C ASN A 7 -23.05 -1.78 -5.80
N SER A 8 -24.07 -1.98 -6.64
CA SER A 8 -24.99 -3.13 -6.55
C SER A 8 -24.46 -4.39 -7.23
N ILE A 9 -23.48 -4.28 -8.14
CA ILE A 9 -22.94 -5.42 -8.87
C ILE A 9 -21.64 -5.87 -8.21
N PRO A 10 -21.54 -7.10 -7.69
CA PRO A 10 -20.31 -7.62 -7.09
C PRO A 10 -19.28 -7.96 -8.19
N ILE A 11 -18.69 -6.93 -8.81
CA ILE A 11 -17.75 -7.05 -9.94
C ILE A 11 -16.59 -7.99 -9.60
N SER A 12 -16.06 -7.92 -8.39
CA SER A 12 -15.00 -8.81 -7.93
C SER A 12 -15.43 -10.27 -7.87
N LEU A 13 -16.68 -10.53 -7.46
CA LEU A 13 -17.25 -11.88 -7.43
C LEU A 13 -17.48 -12.42 -8.85
N LEU A 14 -17.98 -11.58 -9.76
CA LEU A 14 -18.17 -11.96 -11.16
C LEU A 14 -16.83 -12.25 -11.85
N ALA A 15 -15.83 -11.41 -11.61
CA ALA A 15 -14.47 -11.62 -12.14
C ALA A 15 -13.86 -12.92 -11.59
N PHE A 16 -14.02 -13.20 -10.29
CA PHE A 16 -13.58 -14.45 -9.68
C PHE A 16 -14.34 -15.66 -10.25
N ALA A 17 -15.65 -15.58 -10.35
CA ALA A 17 -16.48 -16.65 -10.91
C ALA A 17 -16.13 -16.95 -12.38
N GLY A 18 -15.88 -15.90 -13.19
CA GLY A 18 -15.42 -16.03 -14.56
C GLY A 18 -14.02 -16.68 -14.67
N ALA A 19 -13.08 -16.25 -13.83
CA ALA A 19 -11.74 -16.84 -13.77
C ALA A 19 -11.78 -18.30 -13.29
N PHE A 20 -12.59 -18.60 -12.27
CA PHE A 20 -12.77 -19.96 -11.75
C PHE A 20 -13.47 -20.85 -12.77
N GLY A 21 -14.57 -20.39 -13.38
CA GLY A 21 -15.26 -21.12 -14.42
C GLY A 21 -14.38 -21.41 -15.64
N GLY A 22 -13.63 -20.40 -16.11
CA GLY A 22 -12.66 -20.58 -17.19
C GLY A 22 -11.57 -21.61 -16.85
N TRP A 23 -11.05 -21.58 -15.62
CA TRP A 23 -10.09 -22.58 -15.17
C TRP A 23 -10.68 -23.98 -15.08
N VAL A 24 -11.92 -24.10 -14.58
CA VAL A 24 -12.59 -25.41 -14.45
C VAL A 24 -12.94 -26.01 -15.82
N LEU A 25 -13.46 -25.19 -16.74
CA LEU A 25 -14.04 -25.65 -18.01
C LEU A 25 -13.02 -25.74 -19.16
N ILE A 26 -12.05 -24.80 -19.21
CA ILE A 26 -11.19 -24.61 -20.37
C ILE A 26 -9.74 -25.03 -20.10
N ASP A 27 -9.25 -24.85 -18.87
CA ASP A 27 -7.84 -25.04 -18.55
C ASP A 27 -7.47 -26.53 -18.37
N ASN A 28 -6.31 -26.92 -18.90
CA ASN A 28 -5.79 -28.28 -18.69
C ASN A 28 -5.24 -28.42 -17.26
N LYS A 29 -5.92 -29.22 -16.44
CA LYS A 29 -5.60 -29.41 -15.01
C LYS A 29 -4.33 -30.22 -14.76
N ARG A 30 -3.81 -30.95 -15.77
CA ARG A 30 -2.62 -31.81 -15.61
C ARG A 30 -1.37 -31.04 -15.18
N ASP A 31 -1.29 -29.75 -15.55
CA ASP A 31 -0.16 -28.90 -15.20
C ASP A 31 -0.37 -28.12 -13.89
N SER A 32 -1.55 -28.26 -13.25
CA SER A 32 -1.89 -27.63 -11.98
C SER A 32 -1.23 -28.36 -10.83
N ARG A 33 -0.08 -27.88 -10.41
CA ARG A 33 0.60 -28.40 -9.22
C ARG A 33 0.33 -27.49 -8.04
N PHE A 34 -0.23 -28.08 -6.98
CA PHE A 34 -0.37 -27.40 -5.70
C PHE A 34 1.01 -27.24 -5.05
N SER A 35 1.41 -26.03 -4.78
CA SER A 35 2.73 -25.72 -4.24
C SER A 35 2.73 -25.65 -2.72
N TRP A 36 3.88 -25.82 -2.08
CA TRP A 36 4.06 -25.60 -0.65
C TRP A 36 3.58 -24.22 -0.18
N ARG A 37 3.77 -23.21 -1.01
CA ARG A 37 3.30 -21.84 -0.72
C ARG A 37 1.78 -21.76 -0.62
N GLN A 38 1.06 -22.45 -1.47
CA GLN A 38 -0.40 -22.54 -1.41
C GLN A 38 -0.88 -23.30 -0.17
N LEU A 39 -0.15 -24.33 0.27
CA LEU A 39 -0.41 -25.02 1.53
C LEU A 39 -0.26 -24.07 2.72
N LEU A 40 0.80 -23.25 2.76
CA LEU A 40 0.97 -22.25 3.82
C LEU A 40 -0.17 -21.22 3.83
N MET A 41 -0.62 -20.77 2.66
CA MET A 41 -1.78 -19.87 2.55
C MET A 41 -3.08 -20.54 3.01
N LEU A 42 -3.25 -21.82 2.72
CA LEU A 42 -4.40 -22.60 3.21
C LEU A 42 -4.36 -22.74 4.75
N LEU A 43 -3.20 -23.05 5.30
CA LEU A 43 -3.01 -23.11 6.76
C LEU A 43 -3.31 -21.75 7.41
N LEU A 44 -2.87 -20.64 6.79
CA LEU A 44 -3.20 -19.30 7.24
C LEU A 44 -4.71 -19.04 7.20
N LEU A 45 -5.38 -19.43 6.12
CA LEU A 45 -6.84 -19.31 6.00
C LEU A 45 -7.56 -20.05 7.15
N LEU A 46 -7.16 -21.30 7.41
CA LEU A 46 -7.72 -22.11 8.48
C LEU A 46 -7.42 -21.52 9.86
N TRP A 47 -6.21 -20.99 10.05
CA TRP A 47 -5.84 -20.31 11.29
C TRP A 47 -6.67 -19.05 11.53
N CYS A 48 -6.81 -18.20 10.53
CA CYS A 48 -7.67 -17.02 10.60
C CYS A 48 -9.14 -17.37 10.90
N ALA A 49 -9.67 -18.45 10.31
CA ALA A 49 -11.00 -18.92 10.60
C ALA A 49 -11.13 -19.39 12.08
N ALA A 50 -10.18 -20.17 12.56
CA ALA A 50 -10.16 -20.67 13.93
C ALA A 50 -10.03 -19.54 14.98
N THR A 51 -9.19 -18.53 14.71
CA THR A 51 -9.03 -17.38 15.61
C THR A 51 -10.24 -16.45 15.57
N THR A 52 -10.89 -16.28 14.41
CA THR A 52 -12.14 -15.52 14.30
C THR A 52 -13.26 -16.15 15.11
N ALA A 53 -13.37 -17.49 15.14
CA ALA A 53 -14.37 -18.20 15.93
C ALA A 53 -14.18 -18.05 17.46
N ARG A 54 -12.99 -17.62 17.90
CA ARG A 54 -12.62 -17.40 19.31
C ARG A 54 -12.20 -15.96 19.59
N ALA A 55 -12.62 -15.02 18.72
CA ALA A 55 -12.18 -13.65 18.81
C ALA A 55 -12.69 -12.94 20.06
N ASP A 56 -11.87 -12.07 20.65
CA ASP A 56 -12.22 -11.24 21.80
C ASP A 56 -13.33 -10.24 21.45
N PHE A 57 -13.38 -9.80 20.19
CA PHE A 57 -14.41 -8.92 19.59
C PHE A 57 -15.12 -9.65 18.44
N PRO A 58 -16.13 -10.52 18.72
CA PRO A 58 -16.71 -11.40 17.70
C PRO A 58 -17.37 -10.67 16.54
N ILE A 59 -18.05 -9.55 16.80
CA ILE A 59 -18.78 -8.77 15.78
C ILE A 59 -17.81 -8.16 14.78
N ASP A 60 -16.77 -7.49 15.27
CA ASP A 60 -15.76 -6.83 14.42
C ASP A 60 -14.89 -7.85 13.69
N ALA A 61 -14.52 -8.92 14.38
CA ALA A 61 -13.78 -10.03 13.78
C ALA A 61 -14.57 -10.70 12.64
N ALA A 62 -15.88 -10.89 12.80
CA ALA A 62 -16.73 -11.43 11.75
C ALA A 62 -16.86 -10.49 10.55
N ALA A 63 -16.96 -9.17 10.79
CA ALA A 63 -16.99 -8.18 9.73
C ALA A 63 -15.68 -8.17 8.91
N LYS A 64 -14.53 -8.21 9.58
CA LYS A 64 -13.21 -8.35 8.92
C LYS A 64 -13.08 -9.68 8.17
N TRP A 65 -13.49 -10.78 8.79
CA TRP A 65 -13.45 -12.10 8.18
C TRP A 65 -14.24 -12.16 6.87
N ALA A 66 -15.38 -11.48 6.80
CA ALA A 66 -16.27 -11.49 5.64
C ALA A 66 -15.59 -11.13 4.30
N TRP A 67 -14.50 -10.36 4.32
CA TRP A 67 -13.73 -10.04 3.12
C TRP A 67 -12.34 -10.69 3.10
N VAL A 68 -11.69 -10.95 4.25
CA VAL A 68 -10.34 -11.52 4.31
C VAL A 68 -10.29 -12.93 3.73
N TRP A 69 -11.26 -13.80 4.05
CA TRP A 69 -11.30 -15.15 3.52
C TRP A 69 -11.38 -15.16 1.98
N LYS A 70 -12.12 -14.22 1.38
CA LYS A 70 -12.23 -14.09 -0.08
C LYS A 70 -10.86 -13.75 -0.70
N SER A 71 -10.13 -12.84 -0.08
CA SER A 71 -8.78 -12.45 -0.53
C SER A 71 -7.79 -13.61 -0.42
N LEU A 72 -7.83 -14.39 0.66
CA LEU A 72 -6.96 -15.55 0.85
C LEU A 72 -7.30 -16.69 -0.12
N VAL A 73 -8.59 -16.97 -0.33
CA VAL A 73 -9.05 -17.96 -1.34
C VAL A 73 -8.59 -17.54 -2.73
N PHE A 74 -8.74 -16.27 -3.08
CA PHE A 74 -8.23 -15.74 -4.35
C PHE A 74 -6.71 -15.89 -4.48
N ALA A 75 -5.96 -15.59 -3.42
CA ALA A 75 -4.49 -15.73 -3.40
C ALA A 75 -4.04 -17.20 -3.54
N ILE A 76 -4.78 -18.16 -2.99
CA ILE A 76 -4.51 -19.60 -3.17
C ILE A 76 -4.82 -20.02 -4.61
N PHE A 77 -5.91 -19.50 -5.18
CA PHE A 77 -6.38 -19.85 -6.52
C PHE A 77 -5.53 -19.23 -7.64
N LEU A 78 -5.13 -17.98 -7.49
CA LEU A 78 -4.44 -17.20 -8.54
C LEU A 78 -3.22 -17.93 -9.16
N PRO A 79 -2.29 -18.54 -8.39
CA PRO A 79 -1.16 -19.26 -8.97
C PRO A 79 -1.54 -20.48 -9.83
N LEU A 80 -2.73 -21.06 -9.60
CA LEU A 80 -3.22 -22.18 -10.41
C LEU A 80 -3.58 -21.74 -11.84
N THR A 81 -3.91 -20.46 -12.02
CA THR A 81 -4.27 -19.88 -13.32
C THR A 81 -3.09 -19.23 -14.04
N LEU A 82 -2.07 -18.76 -13.31
CA LEU A 82 -0.91 -18.02 -13.84
C LEU A 82 0.20 -18.95 -14.32
N ARG A 83 -0.06 -19.75 -15.36
CA ARG A 83 0.88 -20.75 -15.84
C ARG A 83 1.69 -20.31 -17.04
N THR A 84 1.17 -19.40 -17.82
CA THR A 84 1.84 -18.93 -19.02
C THR A 84 2.41 -17.54 -18.81
N ARG A 85 3.53 -17.26 -19.46
CA ARG A 85 4.14 -15.94 -19.45
C ARG A 85 3.15 -14.86 -19.84
N LEU A 86 2.30 -15.09 -20.84
CA LEU A 86 1.30 -14.15 -21.28
C LEU A 86 0.28 -13.81 -20.16
N ARG A 87 -0.16 -14.80 -19.37
CA ARG A 87 -1.10 -14.55 -18.27
C ARG A 87 -0.46 -13.72 -17.14
N ILE A 88 0.81 -13.98 -16.84
CA ILE A 88 1.58 -13.20 -15.85
C ILE A 88 1.76 -11.76 -16.35
N GLU A 89 2.13 -11.58 -17.62
CA GLU A 89 2.27 -10.26 -18.23
C GLU A 89 0.92 -9.51 -18.27
N ALA A 90 -0.17 -10.20 -18.60
CA ALA A 90 -1.52 -9.60 -18.61
C ALA A 90 -1.95 -9.16 -17.20
N LEU A 91 -1.73 -9.99 -16.18
CA LEU A 91 -2.01 -9.62 -14.80
C LEU A 91 -1.19 -8.38 -14.38
N ALA A 92 0.12 -8.40 -14.65
CA ALA A 92 1.01 -7.28 -14.34
C ALA A 92 0.57 -5.99 -15.04
N LEU A 93 0.15 -6.10 -16.31
CA LEU A 93 -0.37 -4.96 -17.08
C LEU A 93 -1.65 -4.41 -16.46
N VAL A 94 -2.62 -5.28 -16.13
CA VAL A 94 -3.87 -4.85 -15.48
C VAL A 94 -3.58 -4.17 -14.13
N MET A 95 -2.70 -4.72 -13.31
CA MET A 95 -2.30 -4.11 -12.04
C MET A 95 -1.69 -2.71 -12.25
N ILE A 96 -0.79 -2.55 -13.24
CA ILE A 96 -0.20 -1.26 -13.58
C ILE A 96 -1.28 -0.29 -14.07
N LEU A 97 -2.18 -0.71 -14.94
CA LEU A 97 -3.24 0.16 -15.46
C LEU A 97 -4.20 0.61 -14.36
N CYS A 98 -4.61 -0.29 -13.47
CA CYS A 98 -5.45 0.06 -12.32
C CYS A 98 -4.74 1.05 -11.37
N ALA A 99 -3.46 0.80 -11.06
CA ALA A 99 -2.69 1.72 -10.23
C ALA A 99 -2.43 3.06 -10.93
N SER A 100 -2.22 3.06 -12.26
CA SER A 100 -1.92 4.27 -13.03
C SER A 100 -3.06 5.28 -13.03
N THR A 101 -4.32 4.87 -12.89
CA THR A 101 -5.46 5.79 -12.80
C THR A 101 -5.32 6.72 -11.59
N ILE A 102 -4.95 6.16 -10.44
CA ILE A 102 -4.74 6.92 -9.20
C ILE A 102 -3.42 7.69 -9.25
N ILE A 103 -2.35 7.04 -9.74
CA ILE A 103 -1.00 7.61 -9.81
C ILE A 103 -0.94 8.81 -10.76
N VAL A 104 -1.54 8.72 -11.94
CA VAL A 104 -1.54 9.84 -12.90
C VAL A 104 -2.33 11.01 -12.34
N THR A 105 -3.51 10.77 -11.78
CA THR A 105 -4.32 11.81 -11.16
C THR A 105 -3.59 12.47 -9.98
N GLY A 106 -3.00 11.66 -9.10
CA GLY A 106 -2.21 12.15 -7.95
C GLY A 106 -0.95 12.91 -8.39
N GLY A 107 -0.25 12.42 -9.42
CA GLY A 107 0.93 13.10 -9.99
C GLY A 107 0.57 14.46 -10.59
N LEU A 108 -0.51 14.55 -11.37
CA LEU A 108 -1.01 15.81 -11.90
C LEU A 108 -1.39 16.79 -10.80
N LYS A 109 -2.10 16.31 -9.77
CA LYS A 109 -2.45 17.13 -8.60
C LYS A 109 -1.19 17.64 -7.88
N THR A 110 -0.16 16.82 -7.75
CA THR A 110 1.11 17.24 -7.13
C THR A 110 1.77 18.36 -7.92
N VAL A 111 1.78 18.29 -9.25
CA VAL A 111 2.40 19.32 -10.10
C VAL A 111 1.59 20.62 -10.11
N PHE A 112 0.26 20.55 -10.24
CA PHE A 112 -0.58 21.73 -10.44
C PHE A 112 -1.11 22.35 -9.16
N ALA A 113 -1.25 21.56 -8.07
CA ALA A 113 -1.84 21.99 -6.80
C ALA A 113 -0.90 21.86 -5.59
N GLY A 114 0.37 21.56 -5.81
CA GLY A 114 1.35 21.47 -4.72
C GLY A 114 1.21 20.24 -3.79
N GLY A 115 0.36 19.26 -4.14
CA GLY A 115 0.15 18.07 -3.33
C GLY A 115 -1.19 18.07 -2.57
N GLY A 116 -1.23 17.49 -1.37
CA GLY A 116 -2.47 17.36 -0.59
C GLY A 116 -3.30 16.14 -0.99
N TYR A 117 -2.65 14.99 -1.07
CA TYR A 117 -3.27 13.73 -1.49
C TYR A 117 -4.35 13.22 -0.52
N GLY A 118 -4.27 13.59 0.77
CA GLY A 118 -5.24 13.18 1.80
C GLY A 118 -6.67 13.70 1.59
N GLU A 119 -6.87 14.68 0.70
CA GLU A 119 -8.18 15.23 0.37
C GLU A 119 -8.80 14.63 -0.91
N LEU A 120 -8.14 13.67 -1.57
CA LEU A 120 -8.73 12.89 -2.64
C LEU A 120 -9.68 11.82 -2.05
N ASN A 121 -10.74 12.26 -1.44
CA ASN A 121 -11.93 11.45 -1.23
C ASN A 121 -12.55 11.14 -2.60
N LEU A 122 -12.00 10.14 -3.27
CA LEU A 122 -12.68 9.47 -4.35
C LEU A 122 -13.80 8.67 -3.68
N MET A 123 -15.02 9.14 -3.72
CA MET A 123 -16.34 8.54 -3.48
C MET A 123 -16.43 7.05 -3.02
N VAL A 124 -15.48 6.57 -2.24
CA VAL A 124 -15.44 5.22 -1.69
C VAL A 124 -15.48 5.38 -0.19
N GLU A 125 -16.65 5.08 0.39
CA GLU A 125 -16.89 5.18 1.84
C GLU A 125 -15.97 4.24 2.63
N ASP A 126 -15.59 3.11 2.06
CA ASP A 126 -14.63 2.20 2.66
C ASP A 126 -13.22 2.50 2.17
N ASN A 127 -12.38 2.93 3.08
CA ASN A 127 -10.97 3.18 2.85
C ASN A 127 -10.26 1.90 2.40
N SER A 128 -10.22 1.67 1.10
CA SER A 128 -9.34 0.63 0.58
C SER A 128 -7.91 1.09 0.88
N GLY A 129 -7.10 0.25 1.51
CA GLY A 129 -5.73 0.60 1.93
C GLY A 129 -4.86 1.22 0.82
N LEU A 130 -5.27 1.11 -0.45
CA LEU A 130 -4.60 1.75 -1.59
C LEU A 130 -4.72 3.27 -1.59
N TYR A 131 -5.74 3.84 -0.95
CA TYR A 131 -5.93 5.30 -0.86
C TYR A 131 -5.17 5.93 0.31
N GLU A 132 -4.58 5.13 1.18
CA GLU A 132 -3.65 5.64 2.18
C GLU A 132 -2.37 6.14 1.53
N GLY A 133 -1.94 7.35 1.87
CA GLY A 133 -0.79 8.01 1.25
C GLY A 133 0.51 7.20 1.30
N SER A 134 0.78 6.49 2.40
CA SER A 134 1.94 5.63 2.53
C SER A 134 1.87 4.39 1.63
N THR A 135 0.70 3.77 1.54
CA THR A 135 0.47 2.56 0.73
C THR A 135 0.57 2.88 -0.76
N ILE A 136 -0.12 3.94 -1.23
CA ILE A 136 -0.03 4.31 -2.66
C ILE A 136 1.37 4.75 -3.06
N SER A 137 2.12 5.43 -2.18
CA SER A 137 3.51 5.80 -2.43
C SER A 137 4.41 4.58 -2.57
N MET A 138 4.26 3.59 -1.71
CA MET A 138 4.98 2.32 -1.80
C MET A 138 4.65 1.58 -3.09
N VAL A 139 3.37 1.44 -3.44
CA VAL A 139 2.92 0.78 -4.67
C VAL A 139 3.45 1.50 -5.90
N ALA A 140 3.36 2.84 -5.94
CA ALA A 140 3.85 3.64 -7.06
C ALA A 140 5.34 3.39 -7.34
N ILE A 141 6.17 3.37 -6.31
CA ILE A 141 7.61 3.11 -6.47
C ILE A 141 7.88 1.64 -6.82
N ALA A 142 7.15 0.70 -6.20
CA ALA A 142 7.36 -0.73 -6.43
C ALA A 142 7.00 -1.18 -7.86
N ILE A 143 6.06 -0.52 -8.54
CA ILE A 143 5.67 -0.88 -9.91
C ILE A 143 6.62 -0.33 -10.99
N ILE A 144 7.50 0.64 -10.67
CA ILE A 144 8.43 1.22 -11.68
C ILE A 144 9.26 0.16 -12.39
N PRO A 145 9.93 -0.78 -11.70
CA PRO A 145 10.68 -1.85 -12.38
C PRO A 145 9.79 -2.72 -13.29
N LEU A 146 8.55 -2.96 -12.87
CA LEU A 146 7.59 -3.76 -13.62
C LEU A 146 7.12 -3.04 -14.89
N ILE A 147 6.92 -1.72 -14.84
CA ILE A 147 6.60 -0.87 -16.00
C ILE A 147 7.71 -1.00 -17.07
N PHE A 148 8.98 -0.81 -16.66
CA PHE A 148 10.11 -0.93 -17.59
C PHE A 148 10.32 -2.36 -18.09
N TRP A 149 10.06 -3.36 -17.25
CA TRP A 149 10.14 -4.76 -17.66
C TRP A 149 9.12 -5.08 -18.73
N LEU A 150 7.85 -4.68 -18.57
CA LEU A 150 6.81 -4.86 -19.58
C LEU A 150 7.10 -4.07 -20.86
N ALA A 151 7.56 -2.83 -20.74
CA ALA A 151 7.86 -1.99 -21.90
C ALA A 151 9.01 -2.54 -22.77
N ARG A 152 9.99 -3.22 -22.14
CA ARG A 152 11.19 -3.70 -22.84
C ARG A 152 11.14 -5.17 -23.22
N TYR A 153 10.56 -6.01 -22.37
CA TYR A 153 10.61 -7.46 -22.49
C TYR A 153 9.22 -8.11 -22.59
N GLY A 154 8.15 -7.31 -22.45
CA GLY A 154 6.79 -7.81 -22.56
C GLY A 154 6.48 -8.32 -23.97
N THR A 155 5.61 -9.33 -24.05
CA THR A 155 5.15 -9.91 -25.32
C THR A 155 3.82 -9.33 -25.77
N ILE A 156 3.09 -8.63 -24.88
CA ILE A 156 1.79 -8.01 -25.17
C ILE A 156 1.93 -6.85 -26.14
N PHE A 157 2.95 -6.01 -25.95
CA PHE A 157 3.22 -4.85 -26.81
C PHE A 157 4.55 -5.02 -27.53
N ARG A 158 4.58 -4.65 -28.80
CA ARG A 158 5.87 -4.54 -29.51
C ARG A 158 6.67 -3.37 -28.92
N PRO A 159 7.96 -3.56 -28.61
CA PRO A 159 8.82 -2.46 -28.17
C PRO A 159 8.80 -1.33 -29.18
N SER A 160 8.37 -0.14 -28.76
CA SER A 160 8.28 1.06 -29.59
C SER A 160 8.69 2.29 -28.79
N ARG A 161 9.02 3.36 -29.51
CA ARG A 161 9.32 4.67 -28.87
C ARG A 161 8.15 5.18 -28.02
N MET A 162 6.92 4.96 -28.50
CA MET A 162 5.70 5.37 -27.76
C MET A 162 5.53 4.60 -26.46
N VAL A 163 5.72 3.28 -26.47
CA VAL A 163 5.66 2.45 -25.25
C VAL A 163 6.73 2.87 -24.25
N THR A 164 7.94 3.16 -24.73
CA THR A 164 9.03 3.65 -23.86
C THR A 164 8.72 5.03 -23.29
N LEU A 165 8.19 5.95 -24.11
CA LEU A 165 7.79 7.29 -23.66
C LEU A 165 6.69 7.21 -22.58
N TYR A 166 5.67 6.38 -22.81
CA TYR A 166 4.62 6.14 -21.80
C TYR A 166 5.20 5.55 -20.51
N ALA A 167 6.09 4.58 -20.59
CA ALA A 167 6.75 3.99 -19.43
C ALA A 167 7.54 5.03 -18.62
N VAL A 168 8.27 5.92 -19.31
CA VAL A 168 9.03 7.01 -18.65
C VAL A 168 8.08 8.02 -18.02
N ALA A 169 7.04 8.45 -18.73
CA ALA A 169 6.06 9.41 -18.22
C ALA A 169 5.31 8.85 -16.99
N LEU A 170 4.86 7.59 -17.04
CA LEU A 170 4.19 6.94 -15.92
C LEU A 170 5.14 6.76 -14.73
N SER A 171 6.41 6.40 -14.98
CA SER A 171 7.41 6.32 -13.90
C SER A 171 7.71 7.67 -13.27
N GLY A 172 7.69 8.76 -14.07
CA GLY A 172 7.74 10.12 -13.55
C GLY A 172 6.56 10.44 -12.64
N ALA A 173 5.34 10.10 -13.06
CA ALA A 173 4.15 10.25 -12.20
C ALA A 173 4.26 9.42 -10.91
N CYS A 174 4.81 8.20 -10.98
CA CYS A 174 5.07 7.37 -9.79
C CYS A 174 6.00 8.06 -8.78
N LEU A 175 7.06 8.73 -9.25
CA LEU A 175 8.00 9.46 -8.39
C LEU A 175 7.39 10.72 -7.76
N LEU A 176 6.34 11.29 -8.34
CA LEU A 176 5.63 12.45 -7.77
C LEU A 176 4.69 12.07 -6.63
N ILE A 177 4.22 10.83 -6.54
CA ILE A 177 3.28 10.41 -5.50
C ILE A 177 3.85 10.57 -4.09
N PRO A 178 5.06 10.10 -3.75
CA PRO A 178 5.65 10.33 -2.43
C PRO A 178 5.76 11.81 -2.04
N ILE A 179 6.00 12.67 -3.02
CA ILE A 179 6.07 14.12 -2.81
C ILE A 179 4.68 14.67 -2.49
N GLY A 180 3.68 14.35 -3.30
CA GLY A 180 2.30 14.80 -3.13
C GLY A 180 1.62 14.29 -1.87
N THR A 181 1.96 13.08 -1.42
CA THR A 181 1.47 12.48 -0.17
C THR A 181 2.30 12.88 1.06
N SER A 182 3.44 13.52 0.87
CA SER A 182 4.39 13.90 1.93
C SER A 182 4.75 12.71 2.83
N THR A 183 4.94 11.49 2.26
CA THR A 183 5.14 10.27 3.04
C THR A 183 6.62 9.88 3.14
N ARG A 184 7.07 9.61 4.36
CA ARG A 184 8.43 9.09 4.64
C ARG A 184 8.65 7.70 4.03
N THR A 185 7.61 6.86 4.04
CA THR A 185 7.64 5.51 3.43
C THR A 185 7.98 5.58 1.94
N GLY A 186 7.37 6.52 1.22
CA GLY A 186 7.67 6.73 -0.20
C GLY A 186 9.12 7.13 -0.46
N LEU A 187 9.68 8.02 0.37
CA LEU A 187 11.10 8.40 0.27
C LEU A 187 12.02 7.21 0.51
N LEU A 188 11.75 6.39 1.54
CA LEU A 188 12.52 5.17 1.80
C LEU A 188 12.45 4.19 0.62
N CYS A 189 11.29 4.04 -0.01
CA CYS A 189 11.13 3.20 -1.21
C CYS A 189 11.94 3.74 -2.40
N ILE A 190 11.99 5.07 -2.61
CA ILE A 190 12.83 5.69 -3.65
C ILE A 190 14.30 5.40 -3.38
N ILE A 191 14.77 5.59 -2.15
CA ILE A 191 16.17 5.32 -1.77
C ILE A 191 16.50 3.84 -1.99
N LEU A 192 15.62 2.94 -1.57
CA LEU A 192 15.82 1.49 -1.76
C LEU A 192 15.86 1.13 -3.25
N LEU A 193 14.93 1.65 -4.05
CA LEU A 193 14.92 1.41 -5.51
C LEU A 193 16.20 1.95 -6.15
N ALA A 194 16.63 3.16 -5.81
CA ALA A 194 17.88 3.74 -6.30
C ALA A 194 19.09 2.89 -5.92
N ALA A 195 19.17 2.44 -4.67
CA ALA A 195 20.25 1.57 -4.19
C ALA A 195 20.28 0.23 -4.97
N LEU A 196 19.13 -0.41 -5.19
CA LEU A 196 19.04 -1.65 -5.97
C LEU A 196 19.45 -1.47 -7.44
N VAL A 197 19.04 -0.35 -8.07
CA VAL A 197 19.43 -0.02 -9.45
C VAL A 197 20.94 0.23 -9.53
N LEU A 198 21.51 0.96 -8.59
CA LEU A 198 22.95 1.24 -8.56
C LEU A 198 23.76 -0.03 -8.29
N TRP A 199 23.32 -0.88 -7.38
CA TRP A 199 24.00 -2.15 -7.09
C TRP A 199 24.08 -3.05 -8.31
N ARG A 200 22.99 -3.15 -9.08
CA ARG A 200 22.89 -3.97 -10.28
C ARG A 200 23.61 -3.38 -11.49
N SER A 201 23.90 -2.09 -11.49
CA SER A 201 24.43 -1.38 -12.66
C SER A 201 25.96 -1.45 -12.78
N LYS A 202 26.43 -1.73 -14.00
CA LYS A 202 27.86 -1.59 -14.33
C LYS A 202 28.35 -0.14 -14.32
N LYS A 203 27.45 0.81 -14.60
CA LYS A 203 27.73 2.26 -14.64
C LYS A 203 27.23 2.99 -13.39
N ARG A 204 27.36 2.35 -12.22
CA ARG A 204 26.82 2.84 -10.94
C ARG A 204 27.19 4.29 -10.60
N ILE A 205 28.42 4.72 -10.92
CA ILE A 205 28.88 6.11 -10.64
C ILE A 205 28.11 7.10 -11.52
N GLN A 206 27.96 6.83 -12.82
CA GLN A 206 27.23 7.72 -13.73
C GLN A 206 25.76 7.84 -13.36
N TYR A 207 25.10 6.71 -13.06
CA TYR A 207 23.72 6.73 -12.59
C TYR A 207 23.58 7.38 -11.20
N GLY A 208 24.53 7.15 -10.30
CA GLY A 208 24.55 7.78 -8.98
C GLY A 208 24.65 9.30 -9.07
N LEU A 209 25.57 9.82 -9.92
CA LEU A 209 25.69 11.26 -10.18
C LEU A 209 24.42 11.82 -10.82
N GLY A 210 23.80 11.09 -11.76
CA GLY A 210 22.53 11.50 -12.38
C GLY A 210 21.39 11.58 -11.37
N ILE A 211 21.25 10.59 -10.49
CA ILE A 211 20.23 10.59 -9.43
C ILE A 211 20.48 11.72 -8.43
N ALA A 212 21.73 11.93 -8.02
CA ALA A 212 22.11 12.99 -7.10
C ALA A 212 21.86 14.40 -7.72
N ALA A 213 22.22 14.59 -8.99
CA ALA A 213 21.94 15.84 -9.71
C ALA A 213 20.43 16.10 -9.82
N LEU A 214 19.64 15.07 -10.17
CA LEU A 214 18.18 15.18 -10.24
C LEU A 214 17.59 15.53 -8.87
N ALA A 215 18.04 14.89 -7.80
CA ALA A 215 17.60 15.17 -6.44
C ALA A 215 17.91 16.62 -6.05
N LEU A 216 19.14 17.10 -6.30
CA LEU A 216 19.54 18.48 -6.00
C LEU A 216 18.72 19.52 -6.75
N VAL A 217 18.47 19.28 -8.06
CA VAL A 217 17.63 20.17 -8.89
C VAL A 217 16.18 20.16 -8.42
N SER A 218 15.70 19.07 -7.84
CA SER A 218 14.31 18.93 -7.36
C SER A 218 14.05 19.68 -6.04
N ILE A 219 15.06 19.92 -5.20
CA ILE A 219 14.90 20.54 -3.87
C ILE A 219 14.09 21.85 -3.89
N PRO A 220 14.37 22.83 -4.78
CA PRO A 220 13.64 24.10 -4.79
C PRO A 220 12.16 23.96 -5.22
N PHE A 221 11.80 22.84 -5.85
CA PHE A 221 10.44 22.58 -6.32
C PHE A 221 9.62 21.73 -5.33
N LEU A 222 10.21 21.33 -4.19
CA LEU A 222 9.48 20.55 -3.20
C LEU A 222 8.51 21.43 -2.41
N PRO A 223 7.26 20.96 -2.18
CA PRO A 223 6.30 21.65 -1.32
C PRO A 223 6.84 21.83 0.11
N SER A 224 6.53 22.96 0.76
CA SER A 224 6.93 23.22 2.15
C SER A 224 6.46 22.13 3.11
N ALA A 225 5.23 21.66 2.94
CA ALA A 225 4.67 20.55 3.71
C ALA A 225 5.50 19.25 3.62
N PHE A 226 6.12 18.99 2.47
CA PHE A 226 7.01 17.84 2.30
C PHE A 226 8.32 18.05 3.08
N THR A 227 8.94 19.23 2.95
CA THR A 227 10.23 19.54 3.59
C THR A 227 10.10 19.60 5.11
N GLU A 228 9.04 20.19 5.64
CA GLU A 228 8.74 20.23 7.08
C GLU A 228 8.58 18.80 7.63
N ARG A 229 7.80 17.96 6.94
CA ARG A 229 7.55 16.57 7.36
C ARG A 229 8.80 15.70 7.27
N MET A 230 9.72 15.98 6.36
CA MET A 230 11.03 15.29 6.29
C MET A 230 11.98 15.78 7.39
N GLY A 231 11.93 17.05 7.79
CA GLY A 231 12.70 17.60 8.90
C GLY A 231 12.40 16.95 10.25
N THR A 232 11.16 16.49 10.47
CA THR A 232 10.78 15.79 11.72
C THR A 232 11.39 14.38 11.85
N ILE A 233 12.05 13.82 10.81
CA ILE A 233 12.77 12.55 10.90
C ILE A 233 13.92 12.64 11.94
N GLN A 234 14.52 13.81 12.10
CA GLN A 234 15.61 14.03 13.05
C GLN A 234 15.13 14.10 14.52
N ASN A 235 13.84 14.35 14.74
CA ASN A 235 13.24 14.56 16.07
C ASN A 235 12.17 13.49 16.35
N TYR A 236 12.55 12.19 16.26
CA TYR A 236 11.62 11.05 16.39
C TYR A 236 10.92 11.00 17.76
N GLN A 237 11.51 11.59 18.82
CA GLN A 237 10.90 11.66 20.16
C GLN A 237 9.67 12.57 20.22
N GLY A 238 9.57 13.55 19.30
CA GLY A 238 8.39 14.40 19.13
C GLY A 238 7.41 13.86 18.08
N ASP A 239 7.73 12.74 17.43
CA ASP A 239 6.90 12.16 16.39
C ASP A 239 5.88 11.18 16.98
N GLN A 240 4.66 11.66 17.16
CA GLN A 240 3.53 10.88 17.67
C GLN A 240 3.33 9.57 16.89
N SER A 241 3.56 9.58 15.56
CA SER A 241 3.41 8.38 14.73
C SER A 241 4.45 7.29 15.01
N ALA A 242 5.68 7.64 15.40
CA ALA A 242 6.72 6.68 15.74
C ALA A 242 6.52 6.12 17.16
N SER A 243 6.20 6.99 18.12
CA SER A 243 5.95 6.60 19.52
C SER A 243 4.74 5.67 19.63
N THR A 244 3.62 5.99 18.95
CA THR A 244 2.43 5.14 18.93
C THR A 244 2.74 3.74 18.40
N ARG A 245 3.56 3.62 17.34
CA ARG A 245 3.94 2.30 16.81
C ARG A 245 4.76 1.47 17.81
N LEU A 246 5.66 2.11 18.53
CA LEU A 246 6.47 1.43 19.55
C LEU A 246 5.58 0.93 20.72
N GLU A 247 4.61 1.75 21.14
CA GLU A 247 3.66 1.34 22.17
C GLU A 247 2.75 0.19 21.69
N VAL A 248 2.24 0.25 20.45
CA VAL A 248 1.49 -0.86 19.85
C VAL A 248 2.33 -2.14 19.78
N TRP A 249 3.61 -2.06 19.41
CA TRP A 249 4.48 -3.23 19.38
C TRP A 249 4.73 -3.80 20.77
N LYS A 250 4.95 -2.95 21.76
CA LYS A 250 5.10 -3.35 23.17
C LYS A 250 3.86 -4.08 23.65
N TRP A 251 2.69 -3.45 23.49
CA TRP A 251 1.42 -4.06 23.82
C TRP A 251 1.21 -5.39 23.11
N THR A 252 1.49 -5.46 21.79
CA THR A 252 1.34 -6.70 21.02
C THR A 252 2.20 -7.82 21.58
N LEU A 253 3.46 -7.52 21.95
CA LEU A 253 4.37 -8.52 22.55
C LEU A 253 3.88 -9.00 23.91
N ASP A 254 3.29 -8.15 24.71
CA ASP A 254 2.72 -8.53 26.02
C ASP A 254 1.40 -9.29 25.84
N TYR A 255 0.57 -8.86 24.90
CA TYR A 255 -0.67 -9.56 24.56
C TYR A 255 -0.44 -11.00 24.10
N VAL A 256 0.54 -11.24 23.24
CA VAL A 256 0.88 -12.58 22.73
C VAL A 256 1.31 -13.54 23.84
N LYS A 257 1.90 -13.05 24.95
CA LYS A 257 2.27 -13.89 26.10
C LYS A 257 1.04 -14.49 26.79
N THR A 258 -0.06 -13.74 26.82
CA THR A 258 -1.33 -14.18 27.44
C THR A 258 -2.26 -14.85 26.44
N HIS A 259 -2.13 -14.52 25.16
CA HIS A 259 -2.95 -15.05 24.06
C HIS A 259 -2.09 -15.70 22.97
N PRO A 260 -1.44 -16.84 23.22
CA PRO A 260 -0.49 -17.44 22.28
C PRO A 260 -1.14 -17.89 20.96
N LEU A 261 -2.46 -18.10 20.95
CA LEU A 261 -3.23 -18.43 19.76
C LEU A 261 -3.80 -17.20 19.05
N GLY A 262 -3.60 -16.00 19.61
CA GLY A 262 -4.15 -14.73 19.11
C GLY A 262 -5.60 -14.50 19.57
N GLY A 263 -6.05 -13.24 19.56
CA GLY A 263 -7.39 -12.80 19.95
C GLY A 263 -8.36 -12.59 18.77
N GLY A 264 -8.01 -13.04 17.58
CA GLY A 264 -8.80 -12.81 16.36
C GLY A 264 -8.55 -11.44 15.72
N PHE A 265 -9.36 -11.11 14.72
CA PHE A 265 -9.30 -9.78 14.10
C PHE A 265 -9.76 -8.70 15.08
N ASP A 266 -9.18 -7.52 14.94
CA ASP A 266 -9.46 -6.35 15.77
C ASP A 266 -9.18 -6.51 17.28
N ALA A 267 -8.39 -7.52 17.67
CA ALA A 267 -7.94 -7.72 19.05
C ALA A 267 -7.20 -6.48 19.62
N TYR A 268 -6.64 -5.62 18.76
CA TYR A 268 -5.99 -4.36 19.17
C TYR A 268 -6.95 -3.37 19.86
N ARG A 269 -8.26 -3.52 19.72
CA ARG A 269 -9.27 -2.72 20.45
C ARG A 269 -9.23 -2.96 21.97
N ALA A 270 -8.61 -4.04 22.42
CA ALA A 270 -8.34 -4.23 23.85
C ALA A 270 -7.23 -3.31 24.37
N ASN A 271 -6.53 -2.60 23.48
CA ASN A 271 -5.47 -1.70 23.83
C ASN A 271 -6.04 -0.34 24.24
N ARG A 272 -5.91 -0.03 25.52
CA ARG A 272 -6.26 1.29 26.07
C ARG A 272 -4.98 2.09 26.24
N PHE A 273 -4.89 3.21 25.59
CA PHE A 273 -3.80 4.16 25.76
C PHE A 273 -4.21 5.22 26.79
N GLU A 274 -3.47 5.27 27.86
CA GLU A 274 -3.55 6.37 28.83
C GLU A 274 -2.34 7.27 28.62
N TYR A 275 -2.56 8.50 28.21
CA TYR A 275 -1.48 9.47 28.06
C TYR A 275 -1.89 10.85 28.53
N ASP A 276 -0.91 11.56 29.08
CA ASP A 276 -1.11 12.94 29.51
C ASP A 276 -0.74 13.89 28.37
N THR A 277 -1.66 14.73 27.93
CA THR A 277 -1.38 15.82 27.00
C THR A 277 -1.31 17.15 27.74
N LEU A 278 -0.42 18.03 27.27
CA LEU A 278 -0.37 19.41 27.71
C LEU A 278 -1.27 20.23 26.79
N ARG A 279 -2.45 20.59 27.28
CA ARG A 279 -3.37 21.49 26.57
C ARG A 279 -3.13 22.91 27.02
N THR A 280 -2.88 23.79 26.05
CA THR A 280 -2.70 25.21 26.29
C THR A 280 -3.98 25.96 25.92
N GLU A 281 -4.68 26.52 26.90
CA GLU A 281 -5.86 27.36 26.68
C GLU A 281 -5.59 28.80 27.09
N GLY A 282 -6.03 29.73 26.27
CA GLY A 282 -6.01 31.17 26.56
C GLY A 282 -5.49 32.02 25.39
N LEU A 283 -5.67 33.33 25.50
CA LEU A 283 -5.17 34.31 24.54
C LEU A 283 -3.64 34.51 24.70
N PRO A 284 -2.94 34.92 23.64
CA PRO A 284 -1.49 35.21 23.72
C PRO A 284 -1.22 36.19 24.89
N GLY A 285 -0.38 35.77 25.84
CA GLY A 285 -0.05 36.52 27.06
C GLY A 285 -0.73 36.02 28.34
N HIS A 286 -1.78 35.22 28.24
CA HIS A 286 -2.48 34.61 29.39
C HIS A 286 -2.80 33.15 29.15
N GLN A 287 -1.79 32.40 28.67
CA GLN A 287 -1.94 30.97 28.41
C GLN A 287 -1.80 30.17 29.70
N ARG A 288 -2.76 29.32 29.98
CA ARG A 288 -2.67 28.30 31.04
C ARG A 288 -2.45 26.95 30.39
N VAL A 289 -1.45 26.22 30.88
CA VAL A 289 -1.15 24.86 30.44
C VAL A 289 -1.82 23.90 31.42
N TYR A 290 -2.73 23.09 30.92
CA TYR A 290 -3.39 22.05 31.69
C TYR A 290 -2.82 20.69 31.29
N LYS A 291 -2.65 19.81 32.27
CA LYS A 291 -2.35 18.41 32.06
C LYS A 291 -3.70 17.70 31.88
N GLU A 292 -3.99 17.25 30.68
CA GLU A 292 -5.21 16.53 30.35
C GLU A 292 -4.87 15.04 30.21
N HIS A 293 -5.54 14.21 31.01
CA HIS A 293 -5.39 12.77 30.94
C HIS A 293 -6.39 12.22 29.94
N ILE A 294 -5.89 11.67 28.84
CA ILE A 294 -6.72 11.14 27.76
C ILE A 294 -6.65 9.61 27.81
N ILE A 295 -7.81 8.98 27.81
CA ILE A 295 -7.97 7.53 27.65
C ILE A 295 -8.60 7.35 26.26
N GLU A 296 -7.83 6.81 25.32
CA GLU A 296 -8.31 6.40 24.01
C GLU A 296 -8.54 4.89 24.01
N GLU A 297 -9.75 4.48 23.59
CA GLU A 297 -10.16 3.08 23.41
C GLU A 297 -9.92 2.60 21.98
#